data_c5b609e12dd47d395b5198ca9ebd273e
#
_entry.id   c5b609e12dd47d395b5198ca9ebd273e
#
_cell.length_a   1.000
_cell.length_b   1.000
_cell.length_c   1.000
_cell.angle_alpha   90.00
_cell.angle_beta   90.00
_cell.angle_gamma   90.00
#
_symmetry.space_group_name_H-M   'P 1'
#
loop_
_entity.id
_entity.type
_entity.pdbx_description
1 polymer ?
#
loop_
_entity_poly.entity_id
_entity_poly.type
_entity_poly.pdbx_seq_one_letter_code
_entity_poly.pdbx_strand_id
1 'polypeptide(L)'
;MGDSSSPLSTYQAKRDFTETPEPAGAVEPSGGAPRFVVQEHHATALHWDLRLERDGVLVSWALPKGVPPDPRVNHLAVHTEDHPMQYLTFQGDIPTGNYGAGTMSVWDTGTYEPEKWGEREVIVVLHGARVDGRYALFQTRGNQWMIHRMDPPADPDREVWPGWSAFAPMTAAERDGLPPDLSEYGVEFAWGGKRVFTYVSGGRVQMHPIGEKDAPDAVELGARFREMRGLGEALGVTEVVIDGEIIVLGADGRPSERRLHERCQARSDSASRRLSERYPATLMIADLLWLDGHATTAYPYEERRRLLSALSLAGPAWQVPASYPGPDGPALLAAAGQQGLPGVVAKRRDSRYDGRAAGDSWILVPGPEVRAR
;
A
#
# COMPACT_ATOMS: atom_id res chain seq x y z
N MET A 1 -30.80 -30.13 28.16
CA MET A 1 -29.43 -30.53 27.87
C MET A 1 -29.05 -29.78 26.60
N GLY A 2 -28.41 -28.62 26.78
CA GLY A 2 -27.95 -27.84 25.63
C GLY A 2 -26.78 -28.57 24.96
N ASP A 3 -26.88 -28.75 23.69
CA ASP A 3 -25.83 -29.29 22.83
C ASP A 3 -24.64 -28.29 22.85
N SER A 4 -23.66 -28.55 23.73
CA SER A 4 -22.45 -27.72 23.80
C SER A 4 -21.51 -28.19 22.68
N SER A 5 -21.79 -27.78 21.45
CA SER A 5 -20.81 -27.95 20.36
C SER A 5 -19.51 -27.25 20.77
N SER A 6 -18.37 -27.89 20.49
CA SER A 6 -17.05 -27.30 20.76
C SER A 6 -16.95 -25.89 20.13
N PRO A 7 -16.36 -24.88 20.81
CA PRO A 7 -16.10 -23.57 20.21
C PRO A 7 -15.41 -23.65 18.84
N LEU A 8 -14.59 -24.69 18.61
CA LEU A 8 -13.88 -24.94 17.37
C LEU A 8 -14.71 -25.71 16.32
N SER A 9 -15.97 -26.03 16.57
CA SER A 9 -16.78 -26.84 15.63
C SER A 9 -16.92 -26.18 14.26
N THR A 10 -17.15 -24.87 14.20
CA THR A 10 -17.25 -24.10 12.94
C THR A 10 -15.90 -24.03 12.21
N TYR A 11 -14.80 -23.87 12.94
CA TYR A 11 -13.44 -23.90 12.40
C TYR A 11 -13.15 -25.25 11.76
N GLN A 12 -13.41 -26.34 12.47
CA GLN A 12 -13.15 -27.72 12.02
C GLN A 12 -14.03 -28.11 10.84
N ALA A 13 -15.29 -27.66 10.80
CA ALA A 13 -16.22 -27.96 9.70
C ALA A 13 -15.84 -27.30 8.35
N LYS A 14 -15.03 -26.24 8.38
CA LYS A 14 -14.61 -25.49 7.18
C LYS A 14 -13.30 -25.99 6.57
N ARG A 15 -12.63 -26.97 7.16
CA ARG A 15 -11.24 -27.35 6.80
C ARG A 15 -11.10 -28.83 6.57
N ASP A 16 -10.28 -29.20 5.59
CA ASP A 16 -9.77 -30.55 5.41
C ASP A 16 -8.30 -30.60 5.85
N PHE A 17 -8.05 -31.07 7.05
CA PHE A 17 -6.72 -31.13 7.65
C PHE A 17 -5.77 -32.13 6.98
N THR A 18 -6.22 -32.85 5.97
CA THR A 18 -5.35 -33.66 5.12
C THR A 18 -4.75 -32.86 3.96
N GLU A 19 -5.36 -31.72 3.63
CA GLU A 19 -4.98 -30.85 2.51
C GLU A 19 -4.39 -29.50 2.95
N THR A 20 -4.52 -29.11 4.23
CA THR A 20 -4.01 -27.85 4.77
C THR A 20 -3.01 -28.10 5.90
N PRO A 21 -1.93 -27.28 6.03
CA PRO A 21 -1.01 -27.33 7.18
C PRO A 21 -1.60 -26.69 8.45
N GLU A 22 -2.82 -26.18 8.38
CA GLU A 22 -3.48 -25.58 9.54
C GLU A 22 -3.67 -26.58 10.66
N PRO A 23 -3.49 -26.19 11.95
CA PRO A 23 -3.66 -27.10 13.07
C PRO A 23 -5.14 -27.48 13.24
N ALA A 24 -5.45 -28.78 13.37
CA ALA A 24 -6.80 -29.26 13.68
C ALA A 24 -7.28 -28.77 15.06
N GLY A 25 -6.35 -28.60 15.98
CA GLY A 25 -6.51 -27.98 17.29
C GLY A 25 -7.51 -28.65 18.23
N ALA A 26 -7.35 -28.33 19.49
CA ALA A 26 -8.30 -28.61 20.55
C ALA A 26 -8.41 -27.37 21.45
N VAL A 27 -9.47 -27.30 22.25
CA VAL A 27 -9.58 -26.28 23.31
C VAL A 27 -8.52 -26.57 24.34
N GLU A 28 -7.65 -25.61 24.61
CA GLU A 28 -6.54 -25.73 25.56
C GLU A 28 -6.82 -24.88 26.82
N PRO A 29 -6.49 -25.36 28.01
CA PRO A 29 -6.62 -24.53 29.21
C PRO A 29 -5.76 -23.29 29.09
N SER A 30 -6.34 -22.11 29.30
CA SER A 30 -5.59 -20.85 29.40
C SER A 30 -4.75 -20.82 30.67
N GLY A 31 -3.50 -20.43 30.58
CA GLY A 31 -2.59 -20.29 31.72
C GLY A 31 -1.75 -19.04 31.61
N GLY A 32 -1.77 -18.19 32.65
CA GLY A 32 -1.02 -16.93 32.68
C GLY A 32 -1.80 -15.73 32.12
N ALA A 33 -1.09 -14.67 31.75
CA ALA A 33 -1.69 -13.51 31.11
C ALA A 33 -2.21 -13.89 29.70
N PRO A 34 -3.44 -13.48 29.32
CA PRO A 34 -3.99 -13.81 28.02
C PRO A 34 -3.17 -13.17 26.92
N ARG A 35 -3.00 -13.90 25.82
CA ARG A 35 -2.14 -13.54 24.69
C ARG A 35 -2.97 -13.09 23.49
N PHE A 36 -2.33 -12.31 22.63
CA PHE A 36 -2.90 -12.00 21.31
C PHE A 36 -1.88 -12.22 20.21
N VAL A 37 -2.37 -12.34 19.00
CA VAL A 37 -1.60 -12.29 17.77
C VAL A 37 -2.35 -11.45 16.75
N VAL A 38 -1.60 -10.69 15.97
CA VAL A 38 -2.04 -10.09 14.70
C VAL A 38 -1.27 -10.78 13.59
N GLN A 39 -1.99 -11.41 12.67
CA GLN A 39 -1.39 -12.10 11.54
C GLN A 39 -1.71 -11.34 10.25
N GLU A 40 -0.69 -11.05 9.45
CA GLU A 40 -0.84 -10.53 8.10
C GLU A 40 -1.18 -11.69 7.17
N HIS A 41 -2.31 -11.58 6.46
CA HIS A 41 -2.84 -12.63 5.63
C HIS A 41 -3.02 -12.17 4.18
N HIS A 42 -2.14 -12.67 3.31
CA HIS A 42 -2.16 -12.46 1.87
C HIS A 42 -3.11 -13.47 1.19
N ALA A 43 -4.42 -13.28 1.38
CA ALA A 43 -5.48 -14.07 0.77
C ALA A 43 -5.91 -13.44 -0.58
N THR A 44 -7.18 -13.60 -0.99
CA THR A 44 -7.77 -12.92 -2.17
C THR A 44 -7.62 -11.38 -2.07
N ALA A 45 -7.66 -10.85 -0.86
CA ALA A 45 -7.32 -9.47 -0.53
C ALA A 45 -6.51 -9.47 0.76
N LEU A 46 -5.47 -8.62 0.82
CA LEU A 46 -4.67 -8.44 2.03
C LEU A 46 -5.57 -7.99 3.18
N HIS A 47 -5.41 -8.59 4.35
CA HIS A 47 -6.03 -8.21 5.61
C HIS A 47 -5.18 -8.69 6.79
N TRP A 48 -5.52 -8.23 7.97
CA TRP A 48 -4.88 -8.65 9.21
C TRP A 48 -5.90 -9.35 10.09
N ASP A 49 -5.53 -10.49 10.66
CA ASP A 49 -6.35 -11.23 11.62
C ASP A 49 -5.91 -10.89 13.04
N LEU A 50 -6.73 -10.17 13.80
CA LEU A 50 -6.56 -9.99 15.24
C LEU A 50 -7.21 -11.16 15.95
N ARG A 51 -6.44 -11.87 16.78
CA ARG A 51 -6.90 -13.01 17.59
C ARG A 51 -6.55 -12.81 19.04
N LEU A 52 -7.56 -12.96 19.90
CA LEU A 52 -7.46 -12.78 21.36
C LEU A 52 -7.71 -14.12 22.06
N GLU A 53 -6.76 -14.57 22.87
CA GLU A 53 -6.89 -15.79 23.66
C GLU A 53 -8.01 -15.65 24.71
N ARG A 54 -9.03 -16.51 24.65
CA ARG A 54 -10.09 -16.57 25.64
C ARG A 54 -10.69 -17.97 25.74
N ASP A 55 -10.85 -18.44 26.99
CA ASP A 55 -11.50 -19.71 27.31
C ASP A 55 -10.94 -20.90 26.49
N GLY A 56 -9.63 -20.87 26.23
CA GLY A 56 -8.89 -21.95 25.54
C GLY A 56 -8.97 -21.93 24.00
N VAL A 57 -9.44 -20.85 23.42
CA VAL A 57 -9.50 -20.59 21.99
C VAL A 57 -9.03 -19.18 21.67
N LEU A 58 -8.92 -18.85 20.37
CA LEU A 58 -8.63 -17.53 19.88
C LEU A 58 -9.88 -16.91 19.23
N VAL A 59 -10.51 -15.99 19.93
CA VAL A 59 -11.61 -15.17 19.37
C VAL A 59 -11.02 -14.24 18.33
N SER A 60 -11.59 -14.21 17.11
CA SER A 60 -10.89 -13.70 15.93
C SER A 60 -11.70 -12.69 15.12
N TRP A 61 -11.00 -11.65 14.61
CA TRP A 61 -11.54 -10.66 13.69
C TRP A 61 -10.60 -10.43 12.53
N ALA A 62 -11.12 -10.48 11.30
CA ALA A 62 -10.39 -10.04 10.11
C ALA A 62 -10.50 -8.52 9.95
N LEU A 63 -9.38 -7.84 9.82
CA LEU A 63 -9.24 -6.39 9.72
C LEU A 63 -8.73 -6.01 8.33
N PRO A 64 -9.59 -5.62 7.37
CA PRO A 64 -9.17 -5.29 6.01
C PRO A 64 -8.20 -4.12 5.89
N LYS A 65 -8.07 -3.30 6.95
CA LYS A 65 -7.15 -2.15 7.00
C LYS A 65 -6.14 -2.24 8.16
N GLY A 66 -6.02 -3.43 8.79
CA GLY A 66 -5.20 -3.60 9.98
C GLY A 66 -5.78 -2.92 11.23
N VAL A 67 -4.97 -2.87 12.29
CA VAL A 67 -5.31 -2.22 13.55
C VAL A 67 -5.23 -0.70 13.37
N PRO A 68 -6.26 0.10 13.79
CA PRO A 68 -6.22 1.55 13.64
C PRO A 68 -5.13 2.17 14.51
N PRO A 69 -4.25 3.02 13.94
CA PRO A 69 -3.18 3.65 14.69
C PRO A 69 -3.62 4.92 15.43
N ASP A 70 -4.84 5.40 15.16
CA ASP A 70 -5.31 6.73 15.55
C ASP A 70 -6.78 6.68 15.99
N PRO A 71 -7.17 7.33 17.12
CA PRO A 71 -8.55 7.35 17.60
C PRO A 71 -9.52 8.12 16.68
N ARG A 72 -9.02 8.93 15.75
CA ARG A 72 -9.86 9.66 14.78
C ARG A 72 -10.40 8.78 13.67
N VAL A 73 -9.92 7.54 13.53
CA VAL A 73 -10.35 6.59 12.50
C VAL A 73 -10.79 5.26 13.12
N ASN A 74 -11.89 4.70 12.60
CA ASN A 74 -12.34 3.35 12.93
C ASN A 74 -12.08 2.43 11.76
N HIS A 75 -11.59 1.23 12.01
CA HIS A 75 -11.45 0.22 10.97
C HIS A 75 -12.53 -0.85 11.11
N LEU A 76 -12.95 -1.39 9.95
CA LEU A 76 -13.85 -2.54 9.93
C LEU A 76 -13.13 -3.75 10.55
N ALA A 77 -13.86 -4.47 11.39
CA ALA A 77 -13.46 -5.75 11.98
C ALA A 77 -14.56 -6.77 11.68
N VAL A 78 -14.26 -7.81 10.93
CA VAL A 78 -15.23 -8.86 10.61
C VAL A 78 -14.98 -10.02 11.57
N HIS A 79 -15.94 -10.24 12.50
CA HIS A 79 -15.86 -11.36 13.44
C HIS A 79 -15.94 -12.68 12.67
N THR A 80 -14.95 -13.53 12.86
CA THR A 80 -14.82 -14.86 12.22
C THR A 80 -15.05 -15.95 13.25
N GLU A 81 -14.90 -17.22 12.86
CA GLU A 81 -14.92 -18.35 13.79
C GLU A 81 -13.75 -18.31 14.75
N ASP A 82 -13.93 -18.91 15.93
CA ASP A 82 -12.84 -19.09 16.90
C ASP A 82 -11.78 -20.06 16.33
N HIS A 83 -10.52 -19.76 16.60
CA HIS A 83 -9.37 -20.53 16.13
C HIS A 83 -8.68 -21.26 17.29
N PRO A 84 -7.97 -22.36 17.01
CA PRO A 84 -7.21 -23.07 18.05
C PRO A 84 -5.98 -22.27 18.48
N MET A 85 -5.51 -22.50 19.71
CA MET A 85 -4.40 -21.78 20.34
C MET A 85 -3.09 -21.85 19.54
N GLN A 86 -2.89 -22.90 18.75
CA GLN A 86 -1.72 -23.05 17.89
C GLN A 86 -1.60 -21.94 16.83
N TYR A 87 -2.69 -21.19 16.54
CA TYR A 87 -2.64 -20.05 15.64
C TYR A 87 -1.86 -18.86 16.21
N LEU A 88 -1.58 -18.81 17.50
CA LEU A 88 -0.67 -17.79 18.07
C LEU A 88 0.71 -17.74 17.39
N THR A 89 1.17 -18.87 16.86
CA THR A 89 2.48 -18.99 16.21
C THR A 89 2.39 -19.53 14.78
N PHE A 90 1.19 -19.77 14.28
CA PHE A 90 1.01 -20.32 12.94
C PHE A 90 1.43 -19.30 11.87
N GLN A 91 2.28 -19.75 10.95
CA GLN A 91 2.71 -19.04 9.74
C GLN A 91 2.90 -20.07 8.62
N GLY A 92 2.62 -19.65 7.38
CA GLY A 92 2.81 -20.49 6.22
C GLY A 92 1.73 -20.31 5.17
N ASP A 93 1.78 -21.15 4.15
CA ASP A 93 0.86 -21.12 3.01
C ASP A 93 -0.32 -22.05 3.25
N ILE A 94 -1.53 -21.52 3.14
CA ILE A 94 -2.77 -22.28 3.07
C ILE A 94 -3.07 -22.51 1.58
N PRO A 95 -3.08 -23.77 1.10
CA PRO A 95 -3.17 -24.06 -0.32
C PRO A 95 -4.44 -23.55 -0.98
N THR A 96 -4.32 -23.13 -2.25
CA THR A 96 -5.45 -22.68 -3.08
C THR A 96 -6.54 -23.75 -3.15
N GLY A 97 -7.79 -23.36 -2.95
CA GLY A 97 -8.96 -24.24 -2.89
C GLY A 97 -9.45 -24.49 -1.48
N ASN A 98 -8.63 -24.29 -0.47
CA ASN A 98 -9.02 -24.35 0.94
C ASN A 98 -9.64 -23.03 1.44
N TYR A 99 -10.45 -23.12 2.48
CA TYR A 99 -10.98 -21.94 3.16
C TYR A 99 -9.83 -21.15 3.78
N GLY A 100 -9.77 -19.85 3.53
CA GLY A 100 -8.67 -19.01 3.99
C GLY A 100 -7.37 -19.17 3.20
N ALA A 101 -7.41 -19.68 1.96
CA ALA A 101 -6.23 -19.85 1.11
C ALA A 101 -5.41 -18.56 0.97
N GLY A 102 -4.09 -18.67 1.12
CA GLY A 102 -3.14 -17.56 1.07
C GLY A 102 -1.94 -17.77 1.97
N THR A 103 -1.03 -16.80 2.01
CA THR A 103 0.14 -16.82 2.88
C THR A 103 -0.15 -16.04 4.16
N MET A 104 0.15 -16.63 5.31
CA MET A 104 -0.05 -16.04 6.63
C MET A 104 1.29 -15.89 7.35
N SER A 105 1.53 -14.72 7.94
CA SER A 105 2.71 -14.43 8.77
C SER A 105 2.33 -13.72 10.06
N VAL A 106 3.07 -13.98 11.14
CA VAL A 106 2.90 -13.24 12.40
C VAL A 106 3.43 -11.82 12.22
N TRP A 107 2.51 -10.83 12.27
CA TRP A 107 2.82 -9.41 12.14
C TRP A 107 3.13 -8.76 13.49
N ASP A 108 2.37 -9.12 14.55
CA ASP A 108 2.62 -8.73 15.94
C ASP A 108 2.07 -9.77 16.90
N THR A 109 2.61 -9.84 18.11
CA THR A 109 2.15 -10.71 19.17
C THR A 109 2.50 -10.13 20.54
N GLY A 110 1.72 -10.49 21.55
CA GLY A 110 1.94 -10.02 22.91
C GLY A 110 0.93 -10.56 23.89
N THR A 111 0.77 -9.85 25.00
CA THR A 111 -0.26 -10.10 26.01
C THR A 111 -1.31 -9.01 25.95
N TYR A 112 -2.47 -9.23 26.58
CA TYR A 112 -3.49 -8.20 26.71
C TYR A 112 -4.19 -8.26 28.05
N GLU A 113 -4.79 -7.13 28.43
CA GLU A 113 -5.65 -7.00 29.62
C GLU A 113 -7.09 -6.78 29.17
N PRO A 114 -8.05 -7.68 29.50
CA PRO A 114 -9.45 -7.45 29.18
C PRO A 114 -10.06 -6.48 30.20
N GLU A 115 -10.52 -5.30 29.75
CA GLU A 115 -11.29 -4.37 30.60
C GLU A 115 -12.79 -4.63 30.51
N LYS A 116 -13.29 -5.02 29.34
CA LYS A 116 -14.68 -5.39 29.12
C LYS A 116 -14.77 -6.51 28.10
N TRP A 117 -15.61 -7.49 28.40
CA TRP A 117 -15.89 -8.56 27.46
C TRP A 117 -17.38 -8.88 27.46
N GLY A 118 -18.08 -8.45 26.43
CA GLY A 118 -19.50 -8.67 26.21
C GLY A 118 -19.79 -9.23 24.84
N GLU A 119 -21.03 -9.60 24.61
CA GLU A 119 -21.46 -10.19 23.32
C GLU A 119 -21.32 -9.21 22.14
N ARG A 120 -21.39 -7.92 22.39
CA ARG A 120 -21.40 -6.88 21.35
C ARG A 120 -20.30 -5.83 21.50
N GLU A 121 -19.48 -5.98 22.52
CA GLU A 121 -18.39 -5.04 22.79
C GLU A 121 -17.28 -5.72 23.59
N VAL A 122 -16.05 -5.53 23.14
CA VAL A 122 -14.82 -6.00 23.78
C VAL A 122 -13.89 -4.79 23.92
N ILE A 123 -13.39 -4.52 25.13
CA ILE A 123 -12.39 -3.50 25.40
C ILE A 123 -11.17 -4.18 26.00
N VAL A 124 -10.02 -3.96 25.39
CA VAL A 124 -8.74 -4.56 25.78
C VAL A 124 -7.61 -3.54 25.72
N VAL A 125 -6.60 -3.74 26.58
CA VAL A 125 -5.31 -3.07 26.47
C VAL A 125 -4.34 -4.09 25.88
N LEU A 126 -3.82 -3.83 24.67
CA LEU A 126 -2.87 -4.67 23.97
C LEU A 126 -1.44 -4.25 24.33
N HIS A 127 -0.55 -5.22 24.53
CA HIS A 127 0.87 -5.04 24.85
C HIS A 127 1.70 -5.83 23.86
N GLY A 128 1.84 -5.30 22.63
CA GLY A 128 2.65 -5.85 21.56
C GLY A 128 3.85 -4.98 21.23
N ALA A 129 4.63 -5.40 20.26
CA ALA A 129 5.78 -4.64 19.78
C ALA A 129 5.39 -3.52 18.81
N ARG A 130 4.34 -3.76 18.01
CA ARG A 130 3.79 -2.80 17.03
C ARG A 130 2.46 -2.21 17.47
N VAL A 131 1.65 -3.01 18.16
CA VAL A 131 0.33 -2.62 18.65
C VAL A 131 0.37 -2.55 20.17
N ASP A 132 0.43 -1.33 20.69
CA ASP A 132 0.38 -1.05 22.13
C ASP A 132 -0.71 -0.01 22.41
N GLY A 133 -1.52 -0.25 23.47
CA GLY A 133 -2.58 0.66 23.90
C GLY A 133 -3.97 0.04 23.97
N ARG A 134 -4.95 0.89 24.24
CA ARG A 134 -6.34 0.54 24.56
C ARG A 134 -7.22 0.57 23.30
N TYR A 135 -7.95 -0.52 23.08
CA TYR A 135 -8.81 -0.71 21.89
C TYR A 135 -10.21 -1.18 22.30
N ALA A 136 -11.22 -0.65 21.60
CA ALA A 136 -12.58 -1.13 21.66
C ALA A 136 -12.96 -1.80 20.33
N LEU A 137 -13.50 -3.03 20.42
CA LEU A 137 -14.19 -3.69 19.32
C LEU A 137 -15.68 -3.67 19.64
N PHE A 138 -16.52 -3.19 18.71
CA PHE A 138 -17.95 -3.12 18.91
C PHE A 138 -18.74 -3.53 17.67
N GLN A 139 -19.79 -4.32 17.91
CA GLN A 139 -20.64 -4.85 16.86
C GLN A 139 -21.53 -3.76 16.27
N THR A 140 -21.57 -3.68 14.95
CA THR A 140 -22.49 -2.82 14.21
C THR A 140 -23.68 -3.61 13.66
N ARG A 141 -23.41 -4.70 12.91
CA ARG A 141 -24.46 -5.53 12.31
C ARG A 141 -23.93 -6.95 12.03
N GLY A 142 -24.63 -7.99 12.50
CA GLY A 142 -24.24 -9.39 12.26
C GLY A 142 -22.81 -9.65 12.71
N ASN A 143 -21.97 -10.13 11.82
CA ASN A 143 -20.53 -10.33 12.07
C ASN A 143 -19.66 -9.07 11.78
N GLN A 144 -20.26 -7.97 11.39
CA GLN A 144 -19.55 -6.71 11.17
C GLN A 144 -19.39 -5.96 12.50
N TRP A 145 -18.13 -5.71 12.83
CA TRP A 145 -17.70 -4.94 13.98
C TRP A 145 -16.80 -3.80 13.51
N MET A 146 -16.53 -2.87 14.39
CA MET A 146 -15.51 -1.86 14.22
C MET A 146 -14.45 -2.04 15.31
N ILE A 147 -13.20 -1.76 14.99
CA ILE A 147 -12.12 -1.59 15.96
C ILE A 147 -11.72 -0.12 16.01
N HIS A 148 -11.57 0.39 17.23
CA HIS A 148 -11.28 1.79 17.55
C HIS A 148 -10.14 1.85 18.57
N ARG A 149 -9.12 2.66 18.30
CA ARG A 149 -8.10 3.00 19.29
C ARG A 149 -8.68 4.02 20.28
N MET A 150 -8.59 3.76 21.57
CA MET A 150 -9.12 4.65 22.61
C MET A 150 -8.07 5.60 23.18
N ASP A 151 -6.80 5.22 23.10
CA ASP A 151 -5.66 6.06 23.50
C ASP A 151 -5.30 7.07 22.41
N PRO A 152 -4.62 8.16 22.76
CA PRO A 152 -4.00 9.04 21.78
C PRO A 152 -3.15 8.25 20.77
N PRO A 153 -2.94 8.78 19.55
CA PRO A 153 -2.05 8.13 18.60
C PRO A 153 -0.64 7.99 19.20
N ALA A 154 0.05 6.90 18.87
CA ALA A 154 1.44 6.70 19.29
C ALA A 154 2.36 7.83 18.77
N ASP A 155 2.01 8.39 17.64
CA ASP A 155 2.60 9.58 17.05
C ASP A 155 1.60 10.75 17.17
N PRO A 156 1.83 11.73 18.07
CA PRO A 156 0.94 12.86 18.30
C PRO A 156 0.83 13.81 17.10
N ASP A 157 1.84 13.83 16.23
CA ASP A 157 1.90 14.70 15.04
C ASP A 157 1.25 14.02 13.82
N ARG A 158 0.77 12.78 13.97
CA ARG A 158 0.09 12.05 12.91
C ARG A 158 -1.19 12.78 12.47
N GLU A 159 -1.28 13.06 11.18
CA GLU A 159 -2.48 13.61 10.54
C GLU A 159 -3.35 12.50 9.94
N VAL A 160 -4.64 12.76 9.82
CA VAL A 160 -5.56 11.91 9.05
C VAL A 160 -5.42 12.26 7.57
N TRP A 161 -5.49 11.25 6.70
CA TRP A 161 -5.48 11.42 5.25
C TRP A 161 -6.38 12.59 4.78
N PRO A 162 -5.81 13.65 4.20
CA PRO A 162 -6.56 14.87 3.88
C PRO A 162 -7.35 14.80 2.56
N GLY A 163 -7.20 13.71 1.79
CA GLY A 163 -7.80 13.55 0.47
C GLY A 163 -6.95 14.10 -0.67
N TRP A 164 -7.34 13.79 -1.91
CA TRP A 164 -6.60 14.15 -3.13
C TRP A 164 -6.40 15.64 -3.33
N SER A 165 -7.35 16.47 -2.89
CA SER A 165 -7.30 17.92 -3.04
C SER A 165 -6.19 18.62 -2.25
N ALA A 166 -5.57 17.91 -1.30
CA ALA A 166 -4.41 18.42 -0.56
C ALA A 166 -3.11 18.37 -1.38
N PHE A 167 -3.09 17.63 -2.49
CA PHE A 167 -1.90 17.43 -3.30
C PHE A 167 -2.09 18.05 -4.68
N ALA A 168 -1.33 19.10 -4.96
CA ALA A 168 -1.26 19.68 -6.30
C ALA A 168 0.03 19.20 -7.00
N PRO A 169 -0.04 18.75 -8.26
CA PRO A 169 1.14 18.24 -8.95
C PRO A 169 2.16 19.34 -9.24
N MET A 170 3.43 19.09 -8.96
CA MET A 170 4.51 19.91 -9.49
C MET A 170 4.66 19.73 -10.99
N THR A 171 4.84 20.84 -11.73
CA THR A 171 5.07 20.81 -13.17
C THR A 171 6.48 21.31 -13.44
N ALA A 172 7.33 20.46 -14.05
CA ALA A 172 8.67 20.84 -14.45
C ALA A 172 8.62 21.91 -15.55
N ALA A 173 9.49 22.91 -15.44
CA ALA A 173 9.66 23.90 -16.50
C ALA A 173 10.49 23.28 -17.65
N GLU A 174 9.98 23.33 -18.87
CA GLU A 174 10.74 22.88 -20.03
C GLU A 174 11.83 23.87 -20.39
N ARG A 175 13.04 23.37 -20.64
CA ARG A 175 14.23 24.16 -21.04
C ARG A 175 14.99 23.44 -22.16
N ASP A 176 15.68 24.21 -22.99
CA ASP A 176 16.50 23.65 -24.09
C ASP A 176 17.77 22.97 -23.61
N GLY A 177 18.19 23.15 -22.39
CA GLY A 177 19.40 22.55 -21.83
C GLY A 177 19.35 22.38 -20.32
N LEU A 178 20.28 21.57 -19.84
CA LEU A 178 20.50 21.39 -18.42
C LEU A 178 20.96 22.70 -17.75
N PRO A 179 20.67 22.89 -16.45
CA PRO A 179 21.19 24.02 -15.68
C PRO A 179 22.74 24.12 -15.79
N PRO A 180 23.29 25.33 -15.79
CA PRO A 180 24.75 25.51 -15.89
C PRO A 180 25.48 24.96 -14.66
N ASP A 181 24.86 25.05 -13.47
CA ASP A 181 25.35 24.40 -12.25
C ASP A 181 24.43 23.25 -11.86
N LEU A 182 24.91 22.04 -12.09
CA LEU A 182 24.22 20.80 -11.80
C LEU A 182 24.51 20.26 -10.40
N SER A 183 25.42 20.84 -9.64
CA SER A 183 25.82 20.32 -8.32
C SER A 183 24.64 20.27 -7.33
N GLU A 184 23.68 21.19 -7.47
CA GLU A 184 22.49 21.32 -6.64
C GLU A 184 21.32 20.44 -7.08
N TYR A 185 21.49 19.61 -8.12
CA TYR A 185 20.40 18.83 -8.71
C TYR A 185 20.62 17.32 -8.59
N GLY A 186 19.51 16.61 -8.45
CA GLY A 186 19.39 15.21 -8.82
C GLY A 186 18.73 15.12 -10.19
N VAL A 187 19.15 14.17 -11.05
CA VAL A 187 18.62 14.01 -12.41
C VAL A 187 17.99 12.64 -12.56
N GLU A 188 16.79 12.61 -13.11
CA GLU A 188 15.98 11.42 -13.34
C GLU A 188 15.56 11.33 -14.82
N PHE A 189 15.27 10.13 -15.32
CA PHE A 189 14.63 9.98 -16.62
C PHE A 189 13.18 10.50 -16.58
N ALA A 190 12.75 11.18 -17.65
CA ALA A 190 11.35 11.38 -17.97
C ALA A 190 10.86 10.16 -18.75
N TRP A 191 9.80 9.51 -18.28
CA TRP A 191 9.34 8.25 -18.87
C TRP A 191 8.27 8.43 -19.95
N GLY A 192 7.56 9.58 -19.95
CA GLY A 192 6.50 9.88 -20.90
C GLY A 192 5.26 9.02 -20.73
N GLY A 193 5.03 8.58 -19.50
CA GLY A 193 3.88 7.79 -19.11
C GLY A 193 2.65 8.62 -18.76
N LYS A 194 1.62 7.95 -18.26
CA LYS A 194 0.48 8.62 -17.64
C LYS A 194 0.79 8.93 -16.19
N ARG A 195 0.90 10.21 -15.86
CA ARG A 195 1.18 10.65 -14.50
C ARG A 195 -0.02 10.42 -13.58
N VAL A 196 0.25 9.91 -12.40
CA VAL A 196 -0.76 9.57 -11.39
C VAL A 196 -0.24 9.87 -9.99
N PHE A 197 -1.15 10.28 -9.11
CA PHE A 197 -0.96 10.09 -7.68
C PHE A 197 -1.48 8.72 -7.29
N THR A 198 -0.69 7.98 -6.53
CA THR A 198 -1.09 6.68 -6.01
C THR A 198 -1.14 6.74 -4.49
N TYR A 199 -2.32 6.52 -3.93
CA TYR A 199 -2.53 6.37 -2.49
C TYR A 199 -2.61 4.90 -2.14
N VAL A 200 -1.83 4.49 -1.16
CA VAL A 200 -1.87 3.14 -0.60
C VAL A 200 -2.15 3.22 0.89
N SER A 201 -3.14 2.47 1.35
CA SER A 201 -3.50 2.38 2.77
C SER A 201 -4.16 1.03 3.04
N GLY A 202 -3.69 0.32 4.06
CA GLY A 202 -4.22 -0.99 4.42
C GLY A 202 -4.26 -1.95 3.22
N GLY A 203 -3.18 -2.04 2.48
CA GLY A 203 -3.04 -2.90 1.31
C GLY A 203 -3.87 -2.50 0.08
N ARG A 204 -4.69 -1.44 0.15
CA ARG A 204 -5.49 -0.96 -0.98
C ARG A 204 -4.74 0.11 -1.76
N VAL A 205 -4.72 -0.06 -3.07
CA VAL A 205 -4.10 0.87 -4.02
C VAL A 205 -5.20 1.65 -4.74
N GLN A 206 -5.13 2.97 -4.69
CA GLN A 206 -5.99 3.90 -5.43
C GLN A 206 -5.11 4.80 -6.29
N MET A 207 -5.48 5.01 -7.56
CA MET A 207 -4.68 5.76 -8.52
C MET A 207 -5.49 6.89 -9.13
N HIS A 208 -5.06 8.11 -8.87
CA HIS A 208 -5.71 9.33 -9.34
C HIS A 208 -4.92 9.95 -10.50
N PRO A 209 -5.49 10.05 -11.73
CA PRO A 209 -4.80 10.63 -12.87
C PRO A 209 -4.57 12.14 -12.69
N ILE A 210 -3.41 12.62 -13.15
CA ILE A 210 -3.03 14.03 -13.10
C ILE A 210 -3.17 14.65 -14.49
N GLY A 211 -3.70 15.87 -14.56
CA GLY A 211 -3.73 16.67 -15.81
C GLY A 211 -5.01 16.57 -16.63
N GLU A 212 -5.98 15.75 -16.28
CA GLU A 212 -7.28 15.71 -16.94
C GLU A 212 -8.26 16.64 -16.19
N LYS A 213 -8.25 17.94 -16.54
CA LYS A 213 -9.06 18.97 -15.87
C LYS A 213 -10.58 18.82 -16.07
N ASP A 214 -11.03 18.01 -17.03
CA ASP A 214 -12.44 17.93 -17.46
C ASP A 214 -13.00 16.50 -17.54
N ALA A 215 -12.33 15.49 -16.96
CA ALA A 215 -12.98 14.20 -16.81
C ALA A 215 -14.01 14.32 -15.68
N PRO A 216 -15.35 14.31 -15.98
CA PRO A 216 -16.40 14.37 -14.95
C PRO A 216 -16.35 13.20 -13.97
N ASP A 217 -15.53 12.22 -14.28
CA ASP A 217 -15.08 11.13 -13.44
C ASP A 217 -13.58 11.01 -13.62
N ALA A 218 -12.79 11.56 -12.69
CA ALA A 218 -11.43 11.09 -12.50
C ALA A 218 -11.54 9.62 -12.05
N VAL A 219 -11.83 8.74 -13.01
CA VAL A 219 -12.11 7.33 -12.77
C VAL A 219 -10.84 6.77 -12.19
N GLU A 220 -10.94 6.35 -10.94
CA GLU A 220 -9.90 5.63 -10.24
C GLU A 220 -9.30 4.57 -11.16
N LEU A 221 -8.01 4.69 -11.46
CA LEU A 221 -7.35 3.86 -12.46
C LEU A 221 -6.96 2.48 -11.94
N GLY A 222 -6.98 2.25 -10.63
CA GLY A 222 -6.55 1.00 -10.01
C GLY A 222 -7.27 -0.24 -10.54
N ALA A 223 -8.56 -0.12 -10.89
CA ALA A 223 -9.31 -1.21 -11.52
C ALA A 223 -8.78 -1.58 -12.92
N ARG A 224 -8.15 -0.64 -13.63
CA ARG A 224 -7.60 -0.84 -14.99
C ARG A 224 -6.17 -1.39 -14.97
N PHE A 225 -5.45 -1.15 -13.88
CA PHE A 225 -4.05 -1.55 -13.67
C PHE A 225 -3.97 -2.50 -12.47
N ARG A 226 -4.64 -3.64 -12.58
CA ARG A 226 -4.79 -4.64 -11.52
C ARG A 226 -3.46 -5.18 -10.96
N GLU A 227 -2.41 -5.18 -11.78
CA GLU A 227 -1.06 -5.57 -11.39
C GLU A 227 -0.46 -4.68 -10.30
N MET A 228 -0.97 -3.45 -10.16
CA MET A 228 -0.55 -2.52 -9.09
C MET A 228 -1.05 -2.93 -7.70
N ARG A 229 -1.97 -3.89 -7.59
CA ARG A 229 -2.44 -4.39 -6.29
C ARG A 229 -1.31 -4.95 -5.44
N GLY A 230 -0.32 -5.59 -6.07
CA GLY A 230 0.88 -6.06 -5.38
C GLY A 230 1.70 -4.97 -4.69
N LEU A 231 1.58 -3.70 -5.11
CA LEU A 231 2.18 -2.56 -4.39
C LEU A 231 1.55 -2.39 -3.00
N GLY A 232 0.23 -2.61 -2.89
CA GLY A 232 -0.46 -2.61 -1.60
C GLY A 232 0.04 -3.72 -0.67
N GLU A 233 0.26 -4.91 -1.22
CA GLU A 233 0.83 -6.04 -0.48
C GLU A 233 2.27 -5.74 -0.02
N ALA A 234 3.09 -5.13 -0.88
CA ALA A 234 4.47 -4.76 -0.55
C ALA A 234 4.57 -3.68 0.53
N LEU A 235 3.60 -2.77 0.61
CA LEU A 235 3.55 -1.71 1.62
C LEU A 235 2.87 -2.14 2.93
N GLY A 236 2.04 -3.20 2.90
CA GLY A 236 1.35 -3.68 4.08
C GLY A 236 0.48 -2.61 4.73
N VAL A 237 0.76 -2.29 6.00
CA VAL A 237 0.06 -1.25 6.76
C VAL A 237 0.56 0.16 6.50
N THR A 238 1.70 0.32 5.82
CA THR A 238 2.29 1.64 5.54
C THR A 238 1.37 2.46 4.65
N GLU A 239 1.06 3.67 5.09
CA GLU A 239 0.20 4.60 4.38
C GLU A 239 1.06 5.58 3.57
N VAL A 240 0.88 5.62 2.24
CA VAL A 240 1.67 6.51 1.37
C VAL A 240 0.82 7.20 0.32
N VAL A 241 1.27 8.40 -0.09
CA VAL A 241 0.95 8.98 -1.40
C VAL A 241 2.24 9.15 -2.17
N ILE A 242 2.27 8.58 -3.34
CA ILE A 242 3.40 8.68 -4.27
C ILE A 242 2.97 9.33 -5.59
N ASP A 243 3.88 10.10 -6.16
CA ASP A 243 3.78 10.64 -7.51
C ASP A 243 4.59 9.75 -8.45
N GLY A 244 4.03 9.40 -9.59
CA GLY A 244 4.70 8.54 -10.54
C GLY A 244 4.04 8.54 -11.92
N GLU A 245 4.65 7.81 -12.84
CA GLU A 245 4.17 7.63 -14.19
C GLU A 245 3.90 6.15 -14.49
N ILE A 246 2.70 5.84 -15.00
CA ILE A 246 2.40 4.51 -15.52
C ILE A 246 2.92 4.43 -16.94
N ILE A 247 3.78 3.46 -17.21
CA ILE A 247 4.26 3.15 -18.56
C ILE A 247 3.83 1.76 -19.00
N VAL A 248 3.79 1.56 -20.31
CA VAL A 248 3.65 0.25 -20.96
C VAL A 248 4.70 0.15 -22.04
N LEU A 249 5.52 -0.91 -22.02
CA LEU A 249 6.59 -1.06 -23.00
C LEU A 249 6.09 -1.61 -24.34
N GLY A 250 6.68 -1.15 -25.42
CA GLY A 250 6.55 -1.68 -26.76
C GLY A 250 7.25 -3.04 -26.92
N ALA A 251 7.19 -3.61 -28.13
CA ALA A 251 7.94 -4.81 -28.46
C ALA A 251 9.46 -4.55 -28.56
N ASP A 252 9.83 -3.30 -28.75
CA ASP A 252 11.20 -2.79 -28.81
C ASP A 252 11.77 -2.42 -27.43
N GLY A 253 11.01 -2.65 -26.34
CA GLY A 253 11.40 -2.32 -24.97
C GLY A 253 11.28 -0.84 -24.60
N ARG A 254 10.75 0.01 -25.51
CA ARG A 254 10.54 1.46 -25.27
C ARG A 254 9.13 1.74 -24.76
N PRO A 255 8.88 2.83 -24.02
CA PRO A 255 7.52 3.24 -23.66
C PRO A 255 6.64 3.41 -24.90
N SER A 256 5.43 2.86 -24.85
CA SER A 256 4.44 2.86 -25.93
C SER A 256 3.15 3.55 -25.52
N GLU A 257 2.98 4.78 -25.95
CA GLU A 257 1.76 5.57 -25.74
C GLU A 257 0.50 4.84 -26.23
N ARG A 258 0.56 4.21 -27.41
CA ARG A 258 -0.56 3.46 -27.97
C ARG A 258 -1.01 2.32 -27.05
N ARG A 259 -0.07 1.49 -26.55
CA ARG A 259 -0.41 0.39 -25.63
C ARG A 259 -0.91 0.89 -24.28
N LEU A 260 -0.32 1.98 -23.77
CA LEU A 260 -0.78 2.63 -22.56
C LEU A 260 -2.21 3.17 -22.74
N HIS A 261 -2.51 3.79 -23.85
CA HIS A 261 -3.86 4.26 -24.17
C HIS A 261 -4.86 3.09 -24.19
N GLU A 262 -4.54 1.97 -24.86
CA GLU A 262 -5.37 0.76 -24.87
C GLU A 262 -5.65 0.26 -23.42
N ARG A 263 -4.64 0.28 -22.55
CA ARG A 263 -4.80 -0.08 -21.12
C ARG A 263 -5.75 0.87 -20.39
N CYS A 264 -5.61 2.16 -20.62
CA CYS A 264 -6.48 3.18 -20.01
C CYS A 264 -7.94 3.08 -20.47
N GLN A 265 -8.24 2.44 -21.59
CA GLN A 265 -9.59 2.25 -22.10
C GLN A 265 -10.30 0.99 -21.57
N ALA A 266 -9.66 0.16 -20.76
CA ALA A 266 -10.28 -1.03 -20.17
C ALA A 266 -11.46 -0.63 -19.26
N ARG A 267 -12.68 -1.06 -19.59
CA ARG A 267 -13.92 -0.71 -18.87
C ARG A 267 -14.55 -1.88 -18.12
N SER A 268 -13.93 -3.06 -18.19
CA SER A 268 -14.42 -4.25 -17.46
C SER A 268 -13.25 -5.01 -16.86
N ASP A 269 -13.52 -5.76 -15.80
CA ASP A 269 -12.48 -6.58 -15.13
C ASP A 269 -11.88 -7.62 -16.08
N SER A 270 -12.69 -8.23 -16.95
CA SER A 270 -12.23 -9.18 -17.97
C SER A 270 -11.32 -8.52 -19.02
N ALA A 271 -11.63 -7.28 -19.45
CA ALA A 271 -10.78 -6.52 -20.36
C ALA A 271 -9.46 -6.12 -19.68
N SER A 272 -9.53 -5.65 -18.42
CA SER A 272 -8.36 -5.30 -17.64
C SER A 272 -7.42 -6.51 -17.46
N ARG A 273 -7.96 -7.70 -17.12
CA ARG A 273 -7.18 -8.93 -17.00
C ARG A 273 -6.46 -9.28 -18.31
N ARG A 274 -7.19 -9.40 -19.40
CA ARG A 274 -6.63 -9.75 -20.72
C ARG A 274 -5.56 -8.75 -21.17
N LEU A 275 -5.80 -7.45 -20.93
CA LEU A 275 -4.85 -6.41 -21.33
C LEU A 275 -3.63 -6.35 -20.39
N SER A 276 -3.75 -6.67 -19.10
CA SER A 276 -2.59 -6.76 -18.19
C SER A 276 -1.65 -7.89 -18.56
N GLU A 277 -2.18 -9.03 -19.02
CA GLU A 277 -1.37 -10.15 -19.53
C GLU A 277 -0.67 -9.81 -20.84
N ARG A 278 -1.37 -9.10 -21.73
CA ARG A 278 -0.85 -8.75 -23.07
C ARG A 278 0.10 -7.57 -23.07
N TYR A 279 -0.18 -6.57 -22.25
CA TYR A 279 0.53 -5.30 -22.15
C TYR A 279 0.72 -4.94 -20.68
N PRO A 280 1.62 -5.63 -19.96
CA PRO A 280 1.89 -5.32 -18.55
C PRO A 280 2.34 -3.88 -18.40
N ALA A 281 1.84 -3.20 -17.38
CA ALA A 281 2.19 -1.84 -17.06
C ALA A 281 3.17 -1.81 -15.87
N THR A 282 3.99 -0.76 -15.81
CA THR A 282 4.88 -0.50 -14.70
C THR A 282 4.67 0.92 -14.19
N LEU A 283 4.53 1.09 -12.89
CA LEU A 283 4.53 2.38 -12.21
C LEU A 283 5.97 2.79 -11.90
N MET A 284 6.42 3.87 -12.52
CA MET A 284 7.72 4.50 -12.29
C MET A 284 7.54 5.58 -11.22
N ILE A 285 7.94 5.28 -9.98
CA ILE A 285 7.71 6.12 -8.80
C ILE A 285 8.77 7.21 -8.73
N ALA A 286 8.34 8.46 -8.76
CA ALA A 286 9.21 9.64 -8.88
C ALA A 286 9.32 10.48 -7.61
N ASP A 287 8.31 10.47 -6.72
CA ASP A 287 8.34 11.26 -5.50
C ASP A 287 7.40 10.68 -4.42
N LEU A 288 7.61 11.08 -3.16
CA LEU A 288 6.82 10.71 -1.98
C LEU A 288 6.19 11.97 -1.38
N LEU A 289 4.85 12.00 -1.25
CA LEU A 289 4.10 13.17 -0.81
C LEU A 289 3.48 13.02 0.58
N TRP A 290 3.29 11.76 1.01
CA TRP A 290 2.71 11.40 2.29
C TRP A 290 3.28 10.09 2.78
N LEU A 291 3.57 10.00 4.06
CA LEU A 291 4.07 8.79 4.70
C LEU A 291 3.49 8.68 6.12
N ASP A 292 2.71 7.64 6.37
CA ASP A 292 2.19 7.27 7.70
C ASP A 292 1.61 8.42 8.54
N GLY A 293 0.80 9.27 7.89
CA GLY A 293 0.15 10.41 8.55
C GLY A 293 0.98 11.69 8.53
N HIS A 294 2.05 11.76 7.74
CA HIS A 294 2.87 12.96 7.61
C HIS A 294 2.95 13.44 6.16
N ALA A 295 2.63 14.70 5.93
CA ALA A 295 2.88 15.34 4.65
C ALA A 295 4.38 15.54 4.44
N THR A 296 4.96 14.92 3.43
CA THR A 296 6.38 15.07 3.10
C THR A 296 6.64 16.22 2.12
N THR A 297 5.59 16.83 1.60
CA THR A 297 5.66 17.89 0.58
C THR A 297 6.49 19.11 1.00
N ALA A 298 6.55 19.41 2.31
CA ALA A 298 7.37 20.49 2.86
C ALA A 298 8.86 20.15 2.97
N TYR A 299 9.22 18.87 2.85
CA TYR A 299 10.62 18.44 2.94
C TYR A 299 11.38 18.73 1.64
N PRO A 300 12.71 18.92 1.72
CA PRO A 300 13.57 18.96 0.54
C PRO A 300 13.43 17.70 -0.33
N TYR A 301 13.60 17.83 -1.65
CA TYR A 301 13.54 16.68 -2.58
C TYR A 301 14.48 15.54 -2.16
N GLU A 302 15.71 15.84 -1.73
CA GLU A 302 16.66 14.81 -1.30
C GLU A 302 16.16 14.01 -0.11
N GLU A 303 15.47 14.65 0.85
CA GLU A 303 14.90 13.96 2.01
C GLU A 303 13.68 13.10 1.60
N ARG A 304 12.79 13.63 0.75
CA ARG A 304 11.68 12.84 0.20
C ARG A 304 12.20 11.61 -0.56
N ARG A 305 13.29 11.80 -1.31
CA ARG A 305 13.94 10.73 -2.06
C ARG A 305 14.58 9.68 -1.14
N ARG A 306 15.20 10.12 -0.04
CA ARG A 306 15.76 9.24 0.99
C ARG A 306 14.65 8.38 1.63
N LEU A 307 13.54 9.01 2.03
CA LEU A 307 12.38 8.32 2.61
C LEU A 307 11.79 7.32 1.62
N LEU A 308 11.59 7.72 0.35
CA LEU A 308 11.10 6.84 -0.70
C LEU A 308 12.01 5.63 -0.91
N SER A 309 13.32 5.82 -0.89
CA SER A 309 14.29 4.74 -1.06
C SER A 309 14.28 3.77 0.12
N ALA A 310 14.02 4.26 1.35
CA ALA A 310 13.92 3.43 2.55
C ALA A 310 12.72 2.46 2.52
N LEU A 311 11.67 2.77 1.73
CA LEU A 311 10.53 1.87 1.53
C LEU A 311 10.88 0.63 0.69
N SER A 312 12.05 0.61 0.04
CA SER A 312 12.55 -0.53 -0.76
C SER A 312 11.56 -1.06 -1.80
N LEU A 313 10.81 -0.16 -2.43
CA LEU A 313 9.76 -0.50 -3.39
C LEU A 313 10.34 -0.99 -4.71
N ALA A 314 10.45 -2.29 -4.87
CA ALA A 314 10.80 -2.95 -6.11
C ALA A 314 9.87 -4.15 -6.34
N GLY A 315 9.24 -4.19 -7.50
CA GLY A 315 8.29 -5.26 -7.84
C GLY A 315 8.14 -5.40 -9.35
N PRO A 316 7.39 -6.41 -9.80
CA PRO A 316 7.23 -6.66 -11.24
C PRO A 316 6.46 -5.56 -11.98
N ALA A 317 5.63 -4.80 -11.26
CA ALA A 317 4.78 -3.75 -11.82
C ALA A 317 5.05 -2.35 -11.25
N TRP A 318 6.05 -2.17 -10.39
CA TRP A 318 6.45 -0.86 -9.85
C TRP A 318 7.95 -0.83 -9.56
N GLN A 319 8.52 0.35 -9.72
CA GLN A 319 9.94 0.60 -9.47
C GLN A 319 10.13 2.04 -8.96
N VAL A 320 11.15 2.24 -8.15
CA VAL A 320 11.70 3.55 -7.82
C VAL A 320 12.96 3.74 -8.66
N PRO A 321 12.89 4.42 -9.83
CA PRO A 321 14.05 4.66 -10.66
C PRO A 321 15.14 5.42 -9.91
N ALA A 322 16.39 5.20 -10.26
CA ALA A 322 17.49 5.92 -9.64
C ALA A 322 17.42 7.44 -9.93
N SER A 323 17.74 8.24 -8.93
CA SER A 323 18.12 9.64 -9.11
C SER A 323 19.64 9.72 -9.17
N TYR A 324 20.15 10.31 -10.23
CA TYR A 324 21.58 10.41 -10.47
C TYR A 324 22.12 11.77 -10.00
N PRO A 325 23.40 11.85 -9.58
CA PRO A 325 24.02 13.13 -9.30
C PRO A 325 23.94 14.07 -10.51
N GLY A 326 23.72 15.36 -10.24
CA GLY A 326 23.58 16.35 -11.32
C GLY A 326 24.69 16.33 -12.38
N PRO A 327 25.99 16.20 -12.02
CA PRO A 327 27.08 16.11 -13.00
C PRO A 327 26.93 14.97 -14.03
N ASP A 328 26.17 13.92 -13.71
CA ASP A 328 25.87 12.82 -14.64
C ASP A 328 24.76 13.16 -15.65
N GLY A 329 24.10 14.32 -15.47
CA GLY A 329 22.96 14.75 -16.29
C GLY A 329 23.19 14.72 -17.80
N PRO A 330 24.33 15.22 -18.35
CA PRO A 330 24.62 15.13 -19.78
C PRO A 330 24.66 13.70 -20.31
N ALA A 331 25.25 12.77 -19.57
CA ALA A 331 25.29 11.37 -19.93
C ALA A 331 23.89 10.73 -19.87
N LEU A 332 23.09 11.09 -18.85
CA LEU A 332 21.72 10.62 -18.72
C LEU A 332 20.82 11.12 -19.84
N LEU A 333 20.97 12.40 -20.26
CA LEU A 333 20.23 12.97 -21.38
C LEU A 333 20.57 12.28 -22.69
N ALA A 334 21.85 11.96 -22.91
CA ALA A 334 22.27 11.19 -24.07
C ALA A 334 21.68 9.76 -24.07
N ALA A 335 21.69 9.10 -22.91
CA ALA A 335 21.07 7.78 -22.72
C ALA A 335 19.54 7.81 -22.94
N ALA A 336 18.85 8.87 -22.48
CA ALA A 336 17.43 9.06 -22.74
C ALA A 336 17.11 9.08 -24.24
N GLY A 337 17.90 9.82 -25.04
CA GLY A 337 17.76 9.84 -26.50
C GLY A 337 17.96 8.47 -27.13
N GLN A 338 19.00 7.72 -26.72
CA GLN A 338 19.27 6.37 -27.23
C GLN A 338 18.12 5.39 -26.90
N GLN A 339 17.48 5.54 -25.75
CA GLN A 339 16.37 4.70 -25.32
C GLN A 339 15.01 5.20 -25.83
N GLY A 340 14.94 6.32 -26.55
CA GLY A 340 13.70 6.91 -27.05
C GLY A 340 12.80 7.43 -25.92
N LEU A 341 13.40 7.83 -24.79
CA LEU A 341 12.69 8.49 -23.69
C LEU A 341 12.51 9.99 -24.00
N PRO A 342 11.46 10.64 -23.45
CA PRO A 342 11.22 12.07 -23.70
C PRO A 342 12.38 12.98 -23.32
N GLY A 343 13.18 12.60 -22.31
CA GLY A 343 14.29 13.38 -21.83
C GLY A 343 14.65 13.06 -20.38
N VAL A 344 15.09 14.09 -19.65
CA VAL A 344 15.43 14.00 -18.24
C VAL A 344 14.79 15.14 -17.46
N VAL A 345 14.52 14.91 -16.15
CA VAL A 345 14.08 15.93 -15.22
C VAL A 345 15.19 16.18 -14.21
N ALA A 346 15.72 17.42 -14.18
CA ALA A 346 16.62 17.86 -13.14
C ALA A 346 15.81 18.49 -12.00
N LYS A 347 15.95 17.95 -10.78
CA LYS A 347 15.23 18.36 -9.58
C LYS A 347 16.21 18.94 -8.57
N ARG A 348 16.00 20.18 -8.14
CA ARG A 348 16.85 20.77 -7.09
C ARG A 348 16.70 19.98 -5.80
N ARG A 349 17.81 19.67 -5.15
CA ARG A 349 17.87 18.85 -3.94
C ARG A 349 17.13 19.47 -2.77
N ASP A 350 17.16 20.79 -2.65
CA ASP A 350 16.50 21.58 -1.59
C ASP A 350 15.02 21.91 -1.90
N SER A 351 14.51 21.53 -3.09
CA SER A 351 13.17 21.92 -3.51
C SER A 351 12.07 21.22 -2.73
N ARG A 352 11.05 21.99 -2.33
CA ARG A 352 9.80 21.46 -1.78
C ARG A 352 8.89 21.00 -2.91
N TYR A 353 7.90 20.21 -2.56
CA TYR A 353 6.82 19.81 -3.46
C TYR A 353 5.60 20.69 -3.20
N ASP A 354 5.50 21.86 -3.82
CA ASP A 354 4.51 22.90 -3.51
C ASP A 354 3.36 23.01 -4.52
N GLY A 355 3.31 22.15 -5.52
CA GLY A 355 2.22 22.11 -6.50
C GLY A 355 2.13 23.29 -7.44
N ARG A 356 3.22 24.04 -7.60
CA ARG A 356 3.32 25.18 -8.50
C ARG A 356 4.13 24.84 -9.74
N ALA A 357 4.08 25.74 -10.73
CA ALA A 357 5.06 25.71 -11.81
C ALA A 357 6.46 25.84 -11.18
N ALA A 358 7.27 24.81 -11.33
CA ALA A 358 8.47 24.61 -10.52
C ALA A 358 9.60 25.64 -10.82
N GLY A 359 9.45 26.51 -11.83
CA GLY A 359 10.50 27.41 -12.22
C GLY A 359 11.81 26.67 -12.48
N ASP A 360 12.87 27.05 -11.75
CA ASP A 360 14.17 26.38 -11.86
C ASP A 360 14.32 25.22 -10.83
N SER A 361 13.30 24.94 -10.00
CA SER A 361 13.34 23.84 -9.04
C SER A 361 13.23 22.46 -9.72
N TRP A 362 12.40 22.36 -10.75
CA TRP A 362 12.26 21.16 -11.59
C TRP A 362 12.35 21.57 -13.07
N ILE A 363 13.29 21.02 -13.78
CA ILE A 363 13.58 21.35 -15.18
C ILE A 363 13.50 20.09 -16.02
N LEU A 364 12.55 20.07 -16.97
CA LEU A 364 12.48 19.03 -18.01
C LEU A 364 13.38 19.46 -19.17
N VAL A 365 14.34 18.63 -19.54
CA VAL A 365 15.16 18.80 -20.72
C VAL A 365 14.82 17.72 -21.73
N PRO A 366 14.18 18.07 -22.85
CA PRO A 366 13.81 17.12 -23.89
C PRO A 366 15.04 16.45 -24.52
N GLY A 367 14.91 15.15 -24.78
CA GLY A 367 15.92 14.38 -25.51
C GLY A 367 16.06 14.84 -26.98
N PRO A 368 17.19 14.53 -27.63
CA PRO A 368 17.47 15.00 -29.01
C PRO A 368 16.41 14.60 -30.05
N GLU A 369 15.81 13.42 -29.91
CA GLU A 369 14.81 12.93 -30.90
C GLU A 369 13.45 13.63 -30.75
N VAL A 370 13.13 14.16 -29.57
CA VAL A 370 11.87 14.90 -29.32
C VAL A 370 11.93 16.31 -29.87
N ARG A 371 13.14 16.89 -29.98
CA ARG A 371 13.37 18.23 -30.54
C ARG A 371 13.26 18.25 -32.09
N ALA A 372 13.33 17.09 -32.75
CA ALA A 372 13.31 16.97 -34.20
C ALA A 372 11.90 16.71 -34.78
N ARG A 373 10.87 16.66 -33.97
CA ARG A 373 9.45 16.50 -34.34
C ARG A 373 8.65 17.77 -34.01
#